data_adbd4eb3950437c3f211811694d48773
#
_entry.id   adbd4eb3950437c3f211811694d48773
#
_cell.length_a   1.000
_cell.length_b   1.000
_cell.length_c   1.000
_cell.angle_alpha   90.00
_cell.angle_beta   90.00
_cell.angle_gamma   90.00
#
_symmetry.space_group_name_H-M   'P 1'
#
loop_
_entity.id
_entity.type
_entity.pdbx_description
1 polymer ?
#
loop_
_entity_poly.entity_id
_entity_poly.type
_entity_poly.pdbx_seq_one_letter_code
_entity_poly.pdbx_strand_id
1 'polypeptide(L)'
;RQMCIRDSSYIAYFQAYTNTYAPVEYLEKIFAEAISHPKIVALSIGTRPDCLSPEIVTLLSRLNKQKPVWIELGLQTIHESTARYIRRGYPLCVFDDAVKRLRKENIEVIVHTILGLPGENTADILETMEYLNHMDIQGIKLQLLHVLRGTDLAADYEKGLFQTYERDEYISLLINCLEHLRPDMVIHRITGDGPKDLLIAPLWANRKREVLNMLHHRMKEEQSYQGRLFSH
;
A
#
# COMPACT_ATOMS: atom_id res chain seq x y z
N ARG A 1 -25.55 3.77 18.57
CA ARG A 1 -25.48 5.07 17.87
C ARG A 1 -25.71 4.79 16.38
N GLN A 2 -26.86 5.12 15.86
CA GLN A 2 -27.05 5.23 14.41
C GLN A 2 -26.15 6.37 13.91
N MET A 3 -25.10 6.03 13.15
CA MET A 3 -24.36 7.03 12.41
C MET A 3 -25.33 7.62 11.37
N CYS A 4 -25.51 8.95 11.38
CA CYS A 4 -26.30 9.65 10.38
C CYS A 4 -25.56 9.61 9.04
N ILE A 5 -25.90 8.67 8.17
CA ILE A 5 -25.28 8.45 6.85
C ILE A 5 -25.58 9.64 5.89
N ARG A 6 -26.47 10.56 6.28
CA ARG A 6 -26.96 11.63 5.39
C ARG A 6 -25.89 12.68 5.01
N ASP A 7 -24.88 12.89 5.85
CA ASP A 7 -23.86 13.95 5.66
C ASP A 7 -22.47 13.40 5.38
N SER A 8 -22.35 12.10 5.06
CA SER A 8 -21.05 11.47 4.82
C SER A 8 -20.48 11.88 3.46
N SER A 9 -19.19 12.23 3.46
CA SER A 9 -18.38 12.37 2.25
C SER A 9 -17.64 11.07 1.99
N TYR A 10 -17.35 10.79 0.72
CA TYR A 10 -16.73 9.53 0.30
C TYR A 10 -15.51 9.78 -0.58
N ILE A 11 -14.59 8.84 -0.59
CA ILE A 11 -13.49 8.76 -1.56
C ILE A 11 -13.90 7.73 -2.61
N ALA A 12 -13.86 8.10 -3.88
CA ALA A 12 -14.04 7.14 -4.96
C ALA A 12 -12.74 6.34 -5.09
N TYR A 13 -12.83 5.03 -4.87
CA TYR A 13 -11.66 4.15 -4.79
C TYR A 13 -11.65 3.11 -5.91
N PHE A 14 -10.65 3.20 -6.77
CA PHE A 14 -10.36 2.24 -7.84
C PHE A 14 -9.22 1.34 -7.39
N GLN A 15 -9.55 0.11 -6.98
CA GLN A 15 -8.57 -0.76 -6.31
C GLN A 15 -8.20 -2.02 -7.06
N ALA A 16 -9.12 -2.68 -7.73
CA ALA A 16 -8.84 -3.98 -8.34
C ALA A 16 -7.85 -3.84 -9.51
N TYR A 17 -6.74 -4.58 -9.44
CA TYR A 17 -5.71 -4.63 -10.49
C TYR A 17 -5.03 -3.28 -10.76
N THR A 18 -4.71 -3.01 -12.04
CA THR A 18 -4.00 -1.81 -12.51
C THR A 18 -4.99 -0.86 -13.18
N ASN A 19 -5.48 0.11 -12.42
CA ASN A 19 -6.61 0.95 -12.85
C ASN A 19 -6.24 2.08 -13.83
N THR A 20 -4.99 2.19 -14.24
CA THR A 20 -4.55 3.10 -15.31
C THR A 20 -4.15 2.36 -16.59
N TYR A 21 -4.33 1.05 -16.65
CA TYR A 21 -4.03 0.25 -17.83
C TYR A 21 -5.23 0.18 -18.78
N ALA A 22 -5.54 1.31 -19.42
CA ALA A 22 -6.61 1.45 -20.40
C ALA A 22 -6.36 2.70 -21.29
N PRO A 23 -7.07 2.87 -22.43
CA PRO A 23 -7.04 4.09 -23.21
C PRO A 23 -7.42 5.33 -22.37
N VAL A 24 -6.74 6.46 -22.60
CA VAL A 24 -6.89 7.67 -21.79
C VAL A 24 -8.33 8.19 -21.84
N GLU A 25 -8.99 8.12 -23.00
CA GLU A 25 -10.37 8.55 -23.17
C GLU A 25 -11.35 7.75 -22.33
N TYR A 26 -11.10 6.45 -22.17
CA TYR A 26 -11.89 5.59 -21.28
C TYR A 26 -11.67 5.95 -19.82
N LEU A 27 -10.39 6.13 -19.41
CA LEU A 27 -10.01 6.52 -18.05
C LEU A 27 -10.61 7.88 -17.69
N GLU A 28 -10.54 8.85 -18.60
CA GLU A 28 -11.12 10.16 -18.40
C GLU A 28 -12.64 10.07 -18.11
N LYS A 29 -13.35 9.29 -18.92
CA LYS A 29 -14.79 9.10 -18.75
C LYS A 29 -15.13 8.55 -17.35
N ILE A 30 -14.51 7.45 -16.94
CA ILE A 30 -14.84 6.79 -15.66
C ILE A 30 -14.41 7.59 -14.44
N PHE A 31 -13.24 8.25 -14.49
CA PHE A 31 -12.76 9.06 -13.38
C PHE A 31 -13.54 10.37 -13.26
N ALA A 32 -13.86 11.04 -14.38
CA ALA A 32 -14.69 12.24 -14.37
C ALA A 32 -16.11 11.94 -13.88
N GLU A 33 -16.72 10.83 -14.28
CA GLU A 33 -18.00 10.37 -13.76
C GLU A 33 -17.95 10.17 -12.24
N ALA A 34 -16.93 9.50 -11.73
CA ALA A 34 -16.77 9.26 -10.30
C ALA A 34 -16.66 10.56 -9.50
N ILE A 35 -15.80 11.51 -9.93
CA ILE A 35 -15.62 12.78 -9.21
C ILE A 35 -16.76 13.78 -9.40
N SER A 36 -17.63 13.60 -10.40
CA SER A 36 -18.79 14.47 -10.61
C SER A 36 -19.82 14.38 -9.47
N HIS A 37 -19.84 13.25 -8.77
CA HIS A 37 -20.80 13.07 -7.67
C HIS A 37 -20.51 14.02 -6.50
N PRO A 38 -21.51 14.79 -5.99
CA PRO A 38 -21.30 15.84 -5.00
C PRO A 38 -20.74 15.34 -3.66
N LYS A 39 -21.03 14.09 -3.29
CA LYS A 39 -20.50 13.46 -2.05
C LYS A 39 -19.12 12.85 -2.19
N ILE A 40 -18.56 12.78 -3.39
CA ILE A 40 -17.19 12.34 -3.59
C ILE A 40 -16.26 13.54 -3.38
N VAL A 41 -15.35 13.44 -2.42
CA VAL A 41 -14.40 14.51 -2.03
C VAL A 41 -13.01 14.28 -2.55
N ALA A 42 -12.65 13.03 -2.89
CA ALA A 42 -11.36 12.66 -3.46
C ALA A 42 -11.48 11.42 -4.34
N LEU A 43 -10.48 11.22 -5.18
CA LEU A 43 -10.31 10.05 -6.03
C LEU A 43 -9.03 9.32 -5.61
N SER A 44 -9.11 8.03 -5.29
CA SER A 44 -7.97 7.17 -5.00
C SER A 44 -7.84 6.07 -6.05
N ILE A 45 -6.67 5.95 -6.68
CA ILE A 45 -6.46 5.03 -7.81
C ILE A 45 -5.25 4.14 -7.53
N GLY A 46 -5.50 2.83 -7.36
CA GLY A 46 -4.46 1.82 -7.26
C GLY A 46 -3.90 1.45 -8.63
N THR A 47 -2.59 1.55 -8.81
CA THR A 47 -1.94 1.23 -10.09
C THR A 47 -0.48 0.80 -9.94
N ARG A 48 0.08 0.38 -11.07
CA ARG A 48 1.51 0.06 -11.21
C ARG A 48 2.27 1.28 -11.75
N PRO A 49 3.52 1.49 -11.32
CA PRO A 49 4.34 2.61 -11.80
C PRO A 49 4.57 2.63 -13.32
N ASP A 50 4.71 1.45 -13.94
CA ASP A 50 4.91 1.28 -15.37
C ASP A 50 3.65 1.51 -16.22
N CYS A 51 2.49 1.73 -15.59
CA CYS A 51 1.22 2.03 -16.25
C CYS A 51 0.80 3.52 -16.10
N LEU A 52 1.76 4.41 -15.97
CA LEU A 52 1.57 5.85 -15.86
C LEU A 52 2.26 6.56 -17.03
N SER A 53 1.67 6.50 -18.23
CA SER A 53 2.17 7.25 -19.38
C SER A 53 2.07 8.78 -19.15
N PRO A 54 2.80 9.62 -19.90
CA PRO A 54 2.69 11.08 -19.80
C PRO A 54 1.26 11.60 -19.97
N GLU A 55 0.49 11.00 -20.88
CA GLU A 55 -0.91 11.36 -21.13
C GLU A 55 -1.79 11.05 -19.92
N ILE A 56 -1.55 9.90 -19.26
CA ILE A 56 -2.28 9.53 -18.04
C ILE A 56 -1.93 10.49 -16.90
N VAL A 57 -0.65 10.83 -16.71
CA VAL A 57 -0.24 11.80 -15.68
C VAL A 57 -0.89 13.17 -15.95
N THR A 58 -0.97 13.59 -17.22
CA THR A 58 -1.66 14.83 -17.64
C THR A 58 -3.15 14.77 -17.29
N LEU A 59 -3.83 13.65 -17.56
CA LEU A 59 -5.23 13.44 -17.18
C LEU A 59 -5.40 13.56 -15.67
N LEU A 60 -4.58 12.85 -14.88
CA LEU A 60 -4.62 12.86 -13.42
C LEU A 60 -4.37 14.27 -12.84
N SER A 61 -3.42 15.02 -13.40
CA SER A 61 -3.17 16.41 -13.03
C SER A 61 -4.38 17.32 -13.27
N ARG A 62 -5.08 17.13 -14.38
CA ARG A 62 -6.31 17.87 -14.69
C ARG A 62 -7.45 17.54 -13.72
N LEU A 63 -7.60 16.26 -13.36
CA LEU A 63 -8.59 15.83 -12.37
C LEU A 63 -8.24 16.34 -10.97
N ASN A 64 -6.96 16.35 -10.59
CA ASN A 64 -6.48 16.82 -9.30
C ASN A 64 -6.78 18.32 -9.05
N LYS A 65 -6.92 19.12 -10.12
CA LYS A 65 -7.37 20.53 -10.02
C LYS A 65 -8.86 20.68 -9.69
N GLN A 66 -9.64 19.63 -9.86
CA GLN A 66 -11.08 19.61 -9.56
C GLN A 66 -11.36 19.07 -8.16
N LYS A 67 -10.78 17.89 -7.85
CA LYS A 67 -10.83 17.24 -6.53
C LYS A 67 -9.51 16.50 -6.28
N PRO A 68 -9.05 16.39 -5.04
CA PRO A 68 -7.81 15.68 -4.70
C PRO A 68 -7.76 14.29 -5.33
N VAL A 69 -6.65 13.98 -5.99
CA VAL A 69 -6.35 12.67 -6.56
C VAL A 69 -5.18 12.04 -5.80
N TRP A 70 -5.38 10.84 -5.31
CA TRP A 70 -4.35 10.02 -4.67
C TRP A 70 -3.99 8.86 -5.57
N ILE A 71 -2.71 8.66 -5.82
CA ILE A 71 -2.21 7.52 -6.58
C ILE A 71 -1.57 6.54 -5.62
N GLU A 72 -2.15 5.34 -5.57
CA GLU A 72 -1.65 4.23 -4.79
C GLU A 72 -0.71 3.37 -5.64
N LEU A 73 0.60 3.52 -5.44
CA LEU A 73 1.63 2.83 -6.21
C LEU A 73 2.08 1.54 -5.54
N GLY A 74 2.06 0.45 -6.29
CA GLY A 74 2.69 -0.80 -5.88
C GLY A 74 4.20 -0.68 -5.95
N LEU A 75 4.90 -0.74 -4.82
CA LEU A 75 6.34 -0.93 -4.72
C LEU A 75 6.65 -2.37 -4.31
N GLN A 76 5.95 -2.81 -3.29
CA GLN A 76 6.05 -4.08 -2.58
C GLN A 76 7.34 -4.19 -1.75
N THR A 77 8.50 -4.04 -2.37
CA THR A 77 9.85 -4.04 -1.79
C THR A 77 10.81 -3.27 -2.68
N ILE A 78 11.93 -2.80 -2.13
CA ILE A 78 13.05 -2.22 -2.90
C ILE A 78 14.02 -3.29 -3.42
N HIS A 79 14.01 -4.49 -2.84
CA HIS A 79 14.96 -5.55 -3.15
C HIS A 79 14.63 -6.24 -4.47
N GLU A 80 15.48 -6.06 -5.47
CA GLU A 80 15.27 -6.55 -6.84
C GLU A 80 15.22 -8.09 -6.94
N SER A 81 15.90 -8.82 -6.06
CA SER A 81 15.82 -10.30 -5.98
C SER A 81 14.40 -10.74 -5.61
N THR A 82 13.85 -10.16 -4.55
CA THR A 82 12.50 -10.41 -4.07
C THR A 82 11.47 -9.92 -5.07
N ALA A 83 11.67 -8.72 -5.65
CA ALA A 83 10.79 -8.17 -6.69
C ALA A 83 10.67 -9.10 -7.91
N ARG A 84 11.77 -9.72 -8.33
CA ARG A 84 11.76 -10.76 -9.38
C ARG A 84 11.03 -12.02 -8.95
N TYR A 85 11.28 -12.50 -7.73
CA TYR A 85 10.61 -13.69 -7.20
C TYR A 85 9.09 -13.54 -7.17
N ILE A 86 8.59 -12.40 -6.67
CA ILE A 86 7.15 -12.10 -6.64
C ILE A 86 6.59 -11.62 -7.98
N ARG A 87 7.43 -11.58 -9.03
CA ARG A 87 7.05 -11.13 -10.39
C ARG A 87 6.45 -9.72 -10.41
N ARG A 88 7.06 -8.79 -9.69
CA ARG A 88 6.62 -7.37 -9.69
C ARG A 88 6.54 -6.79 -11.11
N GLY A 89 7.46 -7.18 -12.01
CA GLY A 89 7.38 -6.92 -13.43
C GLY A 89 7.95 -5.57 -13.89
N TYR A 90 8.56 -4.78 -13.00
CA TYR A 90 9.27 -3.54 -13.30
C TYR A 90 10.41 -3.33 -12.29
N PRO A 91 11.51 -2.68 -12.69
CA PRO A 91 12.63 -2.35 -11.80
C PRO A 91 12.30 -1.15 -10.91
N LEU A 92 13.07 -0.97 -9.81
CA LEU A 92 12.88 0.10 -8.83
C LEU A 92 12.91 1.50 -9.46
N CYS A 93 13.79 1.74 -10.44
CA CYS A 93 13.91 3.05 -11.10
C CYS A 93 12.62 3.51 -11.81
N VAL A 94 11.75 2.57 -12.21
CA VAL A 94 10.43 2.92 -12.79
C VAL A 94 9.48 3.45 -11.71
N PHE A 95 9.58 2.92 -10.50
CA PHE A 95 8.85 3.47 -9.35
C PHE A 95 9.33 4.89 -9.01
N ASP A 96 10.65 5.09 -8.95
CA ASP A 96 11.25 6.41 -8.66
C ASP A 96 10.81 7.48 -9.66
N ASP A 97 10.85 7.14 -10.95
CA ASP A 97 10.41 8.03 -12.02
C ASP A 97 8.92 8.35 -11.91
N ALA A 98 8.08 7.35 -11.63
CA ALA A 98 6.64 7.55 -11.44
C ALA A 98 6.34 8.50 -10.27
N VAL A 99 6.98 8.32 -9.11
CA VAL A 99 6.85 9.23 -7.97
C VAL A 99 7.24 10.65 -8.36
N LYS A 100 8.41 10.84 -8.97
CA LYS A 100 8.88 12.17 -9.42
C LYS A 100 7.89 12.86 -10.36
N ARG A 101 7.35 12.13 -11.34
CA ARG A 101 6.37 12.68 -12.31
C ARG A 101 5.05 13.06 -11.64
N LEU A 102 4.53 12.21 -10.74
CA LEU A 102 3.30 12.50 -10.01
C LEU A 102 3.48 13.72 -9.09
N ARG A 103 4.60 13.78 -8.35
CA ARG A 103 4.87 14.88 -7.42
C ARG A 103 5.11 16.22 -8.12
N LYS A 104 5.68 16.21 -9.31
CA LYS A 104 5.78 17.40 -10.16
C LYS A 104 4.40 18.02 -10.47
N GLU A 105 3.38 17.20 -10.57
CA GLU A 105 1.98 17.60 -10.77
C GLU A 105 1.20 17.81 -9.46
N ASN A 106 1.88 17.80 -8.30
CA ASN A 106 1.30 17.91 -6.95
C ASN A 106 0.24 16.83 -6.66
N ILE A 107 0.38 15.64 -7.26
CA ILE A 107 -0.49 14.49 -6.99
C ILE A 107 0.09 13.74 -5.79
N GLU A 108 -0.74 13.44 -4.80
CA GLU A 108 -0.35 12.69 -3.61
C GLU A 108 -0.11 11.22 -3.96
N VAL A 109 0.98 10.67 -3.41
CA VAL A 109 1.40 9.28 -3.63
C VAL A 109 1.32 8.50 -2.33
N ILE A 110 0.62 7.37 -2.40
CA ILE A 110 0.52 6.38 -1.32
C ILE A 110 1.19 5.11 -1.80
N VAL A 111 2.16 4.61 -1.05
CA VAL A 111 2.96 3.45 -1.46
C VAL A 111 2.44 2.18 -0.82
N HIS A 112 2.31 1.13 -1.62
CA HIS A 112 2.00 -0.21 -1.14
C HIS A 112 3.29 -1.00 -0.94
N THR A 113 3.53 -1.49 0.28
CA THR A 113 4.59 -2.45 0.62
C THR A 113 3.98 -3.76 1.11
N ILE A 114 4.72 -4.85 0.99
CA ILE A 114 4.32 -6.15 1.53
C ILE A 114 5.37 -6.60 2.53
N LEU A 115 4.95 -6.80 3.78
CA LEU A 115 5.80 -7.29 4.86
C LEU A 115 5.77 -8.82 4.90
N GLY A 116 6.92 -9.44 5.04
CA GLY A 116 7.07 -10.89 5.13
C GLY A 116 7.20 -11.58 3.78
N LEU A 117 7.70 -10.89 2.77
CA LEU A 117 8.04 -11.50 1.48
C LEU A 117 9.14 -12.55 1.64
N PRO A 118 9.06 -13.68 0.90
CA PRO A 118 10.09 -14.71 0.95
C PRO A 118 11.48 -14.17 0.62
N GLY A 119 12.45 -14.53 1.46
CA GLY A 119 13.83 -14.10 1.31
C GLY A 119 14.18 -12.77 1.97
N GLU A 120 13.21 -12.06 2.55
CA GLU A 120 13.44 -10.84 3.32
C GLU A 120 13.36 -11.10 4.82
N ASN A 121 14.29 -10.50 5.54
CA ASN A 121 14.31 -10.43 6.99
C ASN A 121 13.92 -9.03 7.49
N THR A 122 13.92 -8.82 8.80
CA THR A 122 13.56 -7.53 9.40
C THR A 122 14.45 -6.38 8.92
N ALA A 123 15.76 -6.62 8.72
CA ALA A 123 16.67 -5.56 8.26
C ALA A 123 16.33 -5.11 6.82
N ASP A 124 16.04 -6.05 5.93
CA ASP A 124 15.63 -5.77 4.56
C ASP A 124 14.32 -4.93 4.52
N ILE A 125 13.37 -5.28 5.40
CA ILE A 125 12.10 -4.54 5.51
C ILE A 125 12.34 -3.12 6.02
N LEU A 126 13.21 -2.94 7.02
CA LEU A 126 13.55 -1.62 7.55
C LEU A 126 14.34 -0.79 6.54
N GLU A 127 15.20 -1.39 5.73
CA GLU A 127 15.85 -0.70 4.60
C GLU A 127 14.81 -0.16 3.60
N THR A 128 13.73 -0.91 3.36
CA THR A 128 12.60 -0.41 2.56
C THR A 128 11.92 0.78 3.23
N MET A 129 11.71 0.78 4.55
CA MET A 129 11.13 1.93 5.27
C MET A 129 12.04 3.16 5.19
N GLU A 130 13.34 2.97 5.40
CA GLU A 130 14.34 4.03 5.30
C GLU A 130 14.39 4.63 3.90
N TYR A 131 14.41 3.81 2.86
CA TYR A 131 14.33 4.26 1.48
C TYR A 131 13.09 5.14 1.24
N LEU A 132 11.92 4.74 1.74
CA LEU A 132 10.68 5.48 1.58
C LEU A 132 10.65 6.79 2.39
N ASN A 133 11.39 6.88 3.50
CA ASN A 133 11.54 8.12 4.26
C ASN A 133 12.20 9.25 3.44
N HIS A 134 13.09 8.90 2.51
CA HIS A 134 13.76 9.85 1.62
C HIS A 134 12.96 10.19 0.36
N MET A 135 11.80 9.56 0.16
CA MET A 135 10.93 9.81 -1.00
C MET A 135 9.89 10.89 -0.68
N ASP A 136 9.55 11.72 -1.68
CA ASP A 136 8.42 12.65 -1.56
C ASP A 136 7.10 11.90 -1.75
N ILE A 137 6.68 11.16 -0.72
CA ILE A 137 5.42 10.43 -0.67
C ILE A 137 4.62 10.83 0.57
N GLN A 138 3.31 10.78 0.52
CA GLN A 138 2.44 11.27 1.58
C GLN A 138 1.88 10.16 2.46
N GLY A 139 1.86 8.93 1.96
CA GLY A 139 1.32 7.83 2.74
C GLY A 139 1.86 6.46 2.34
N ILE A 140 1.60 5.49 3.23
CA ILE A 140 2.04 4.11 3.06
C ILE A 140 0.95 3.13 3.48
N LYS A 141 0.93 1.97 2.84
CA LYS A 141 0.18 0.78 3.24
C LYS A 141 1.16 -0.34 3.54
N LEU A 142 1.26 -0.70 4.81
CA LEU A 142 2.03 -1.85 5.29
C LEU A 142 1.14 -3.09 5.22
N GLN A 143 1.28 -3.87 4.16
CA GLN A 143 0.44 -5.05 3.96
C GLN A 143 1.17 -6.31 4.40
N LEU A 144 0.47 -7.19 5.12
CA LEU A 144 0.97 -8.53 5.41
C LEU A 144 0.92 -9.38 4.15
N LEU A 145 1.96 -10.18 3.91
CA LEU A 145 1.92 -11.23 2.89
C LEU A 145 0.77 -12.20 3.17
N HIS A 146 -0.03 -12.45 2.13
CA HIS A 146 -1.06 -13.48 2.13
C HIS A 146 -0.73 -14.56 1.11
N VAL A 147 -0.66 -15.80 1.55
CA VAL A 147 -0.54 -16.97 0.70
C VAL A 147 -1.93 -17.41 0.28
N LEU A 148 -2.24 -17.29 -0.99
CA LEU A 148 -3.58 -17.56 -1.54
C LEU A 148 -3.57 -18.84 -2.38
N ARG A 149 -4.60 -19.66 -2.21
CA ARG A 149 -4.81 -20.89 -2.99
C ARG A 149 -4.77 -20.60 -4.50
N GLY A 150 -4.13 -21.51 -5.24
CA GLY A 150 -4.04 -21.42 -6.69
C GLY A 150 -2.96 -20.47 -7.22
N THR A 151 -2.06 -20.02 -6.36
CA THR A 151 -0.89 -19.21 -6.74
C THR A 151 0.40 -20.05 -6.69
N ASP A 152 1.41 -19.67 -7.47
CA ASP A 152 2.73 -20.31 -7.40
C ASP A 152 3.36 -20.14 -6.01
N LEU A 153 3.09 -19.01 -5.35
CA LEU A 153 3.53 -18.76 -3.99
C LEU A 153 2.93 -19.77 -2.99
N ALA A 154 1.69 -20.21 -3.21
CA ALA A 154 1.08 -21.27 -2.39
C ALA A 154 1.80 -22.59 -2.58
N ALA A 155 2.18 -22.94 -3.82
CA ALA A 155 2.94 -24.15 -4.10
C ALA A 155 4.34 -24.12 -3.43
N ASP A 156 4.98 -22.98 -3.40
CA ASP A 156 6.27 -22.81 -2.73
C ASP A 156 6.12 -22.88 -1.20
N TYR A 157 5.06 -22.32 -0.65
CA TYR A 157 4.74 -22.44 0.77
C TYR A 157 4.46 -23.87 1.19
N GLU A 158 3.68 -24.63 0.41
CA GLU A 158 3.37 -26.06 0.65
C GLU A 158 4.63 -26.93 0.59
N LYS A 159 5.66 -26.56 -0.20
CA LYS A 159 6.98 -27.22 -0.22
C LYS A 159 7.87 -26.81 0.95
N GLY A 160 7.43 -25.86 1.80
CA GLY A 160 8.22 -25.37 2.94
C GLY A 160 9.39 -24.46 2.55
N LEU A 161 9.37 -23.84 1.37
CA LEU A 161 10.44 -22.96 0.90
C LEU A 161 10.52 -21.63 1.66
N PHE A 162 9.44 -21.23 2.31
CA PHE A 162 9.38 -20.09 3.22
C PHE A 162 8.28 -20.28 4.27
N GLN A 163 8.27 -19.44 5.29
CA GLN A 163 7.28 -19.41 6.35
C GLN A 163 6.61 -18.04 6.39
N THR A 164 5.37 -17.98 6.86
CA THR A 164 4.70 -16.71 7.17
C THR A 164 4.92 -16.34 8.63
N TYR A 165 4.88 -15.06 8.94
CA TYR A 165 4.98 -14.59 10.32
C TYR A 165 3.86 -15.12 11.21
N GLU A 166 4.21 -15.49 12.43
CA GLU A 166 3.24 -15.62 13.52
C GLU A 166 2.71 -14.23 13.90
N ARG A 167 1.52 -14.20 14.50
CA ARG A 167 0.84 -12.93 14.78
C ARG A 167 1.66 -11.97 15.63
N ASP A 168 2.30 -12.48 16.69
CA ASP A 168 3.07 -11.66 17.63
C ASP A 168 4.38 -11.16 17.02
N GLU A 169 5.00 -11.95 16.16
CA GLU A 169 6.17 -11.57 15.36
C GLU A 169 5.81 -10.44 14.38
N TYR A 170 4.67 -10.57 13.70
CA TYR A 170 4.19 -9.53 12.79
C TYR A 170 3.88 -8.23 13.50
N ILE A 171 3.29 -8.27 14.68
CA ILE A 171 3.02 -7.07 15.48
C ILE A 171 4.34 -6.41 15.91
N SER A 172 5.34 -7.18 16.33
CA SER A 172 6.68 -6.66 16.64
C SER A 172 7.31 -5.98 15.43
N LEU A 173 7.22 -6.61 14.27
CA LEU A 173 7.72 -6.06 13.00
C LEU A 173 6.98 -4.75 12.63
N LEU A 174 5.65 -4.72 12.76
CA LEU A 174 4.87 -3.51 12.50
C LEU A 174 5.28 -2.34 13.40
N ILE A 175 5.44 -2.60 14.70
CA ILE A 175 5.90 -1.56 15.66
C ILE A 175 7.25 -1.03 15.20
N ASN A 176 8.18 -1.92 14.87
CA ASN A 176 9.51 -1.55 14.39
C ASN A 176 9.44 -0.72 13.09
N CYS A 177 8.63 -1.11 12.12
CA CYS A 177 8.40 -0.31 10.92
C CYS A 177 7.83 1.08 11.23
N LEU A 178 6.82 1.16 12.09
CA LEU A 178 6.19 2.43 12.48
C LEU A 178 7.17 3.37 13.19
N GLU A 179 8.02 2.83 14.07
CA GLU A 179 9.03 3.61 14.77
C GLU A 179 10.10 4.22 13.86
N HIS A 180 10.42 3.53 12.75
CA HIS A 180 11.41 4.02 11.78
C HIS A 180 10.82 4.90 10.69
N LEU A 181 9.50 4.89 10.48
CA LEU A 181 8.85 5.77 9.50
C LEU A 181 8.79 7.21 10.01
N ARG A 182 9.01 8.18 9.11
CA ARG A 182 8.89 9.60 9.47
C ARG A 182 7.49 9.94 10.01
N PRO A 183 7.38 10.85 11.01
CA PRO A 183 6.13 11.10 11.73
C PRO A 183 4.98 11.67 10.90
N ASP A 184 5.29 12.35 9.79
CA ASP A 184 4.32 12.98 8.90
C ASP A 184 3.73 12.04 7.84
N MET A 185 4.28 10.82 7.69
CA MET A 185 3.77 9.84 6.73
C MET A 185 2.44 9.24 7.20
N VAL A 186 1.40 9.38 6.39
CA VAL A 186 0.08 8.83 6.73
C VAL A 186 0.05 7.32 6.56
N ILE A 187 -0.32 6.60 7.61
CA ILE A 187 -0.47 5.14 7.57
C ILE A 187 -1.89 4.79 7.15
N HIS A 188 -2.07 4.40 5.89
CA HIS A 188 -3.39 4.07 5.33
C HIS A 188 -3.86 2.66 5.68
N ARG A 189 -2.92 1.72 5.89
CA ARG A 189 -3.22 0.32 6.19
C ARG A 189 -2.03 -0.35 6.86
N ILE A 190 -2.33 -1.28 7.78
CA ILE A 190 -1.33 -2.09 8.51
C ILE A 190 -1.59 -3.59 8.45
N THR A 191 -2.58 -4.02 7.68
CA THR A 191 -2.92 -5.44 7.46
C THR A 191 -3.34 -5.67 6.02
N GLY A 192 -3.22 -6.90 5.54
CA GLY A 192 -3.76 -7.30 4.24
C GLY A 192 -5.29 -7.44 4.24
N ASP A 193 -5.87 -7.54 3.05
CA ASP A 193 -7.31 -7.75 2.81
C ASP A 193 -7.48 -8.77 1.69
N GLY A 194 -7.12 -10.02 1.97
CA GLY A 194 -7.27 -11.12 1.02
C GLY A 194 -8.65 -11.80 1.10
N PRO A 195 -9.07 -12.48 0.04
CA PRO A 195 -10.28 -13.29 0.05
C PRO A 195 -10.13 -14.44 1.05
N LYS A 196 -11.05 -14.50 2.02
CA LYS A 196 -10.95 -15.43 3.18
C LYS A 196 -11.02 -16.89 2.77
N ASP A 197 -11.76 -17.20 1.74
CA ASP A 197 -11.96 -18.55 1.16
C ASP A 197 -10.72 -19.07 0.43
N LEU A 198 -9.86 -18.17 -0.03
CA LEU A 198 -8.62 -18.50 -0.71
C LEU A 198 -7.38 -18.43 0.21
N LEU A 199 -7.49 -17.86 1.39
CA LEU A 199 -6.34 -17.68 2.28
C LEU A 199 -5.86 -19.01 2.86
N ILE A 200 -4.61 -19.39 2.57
CA ILE A 200 -3.91 -20.55 3.14
C ILE A 200 -3.15 -20.14 4.41
N ALA A 201 -2.38 -19.04 4.33
CA ALA A 201 -1.55 -18.54 5.43
C ALA A 201 -1.31 -17.01 5.33
N PRO A 202 -1.11 -16.34 6.47
CA PRO A 202 -1.39 -16.81 7.83
C PRO A 202 -2.88 -16.67 8.18
N LEU A 203 -3.49 -17.68 8.75
CA LEU A 203 -4.95 -17.71 9.02
C LEU A 203 -5.40 -16.67 10.06
N TRP A 204 -4.51 -16.26 10.98
CA TRP A 204 -4.80 -15.23 11.96
C TRP A 204 -5.09 -13.85 11.33
N ALA A 205 -4.62 -13.59 10.10
CA ALA A 205 -4.87 -12.36 9.37
C ALA A 205 -6.37 -12.07 9.13
N ASN A 206 -7.22 -13.10 9.16
CA ASN A 206 -8.68 -12.95 9.09
C ASN A 206 -9.28 -12.23 10.31
N ARG A 207 -8.54 -12.09 11.40
CA ARG A 207 -8.99 -11.47 12.66
C ARG A 207 -8.46 -10.04 12.82
N LYS A 208 -8.68 -9.19 11.82
CA LYS A 208 -8.13 -7.83 11.76
C LYS A 208 -8.33 -7.00 13.03
N ARG A 209 -9.52 -7.10 13.65
CA ARG A 209 -9.83 -6.33 14.86
C ARG A 209 -8.94 -6.76 16.04
N GLU A 210 -8.65 -8.04 16.15
CA GLU A 210 -7.72 -8.55 17.18
C GLU A 210 -6.30 -8.04 16.93
N VAL A 211 -5.83 -8.07 15.70
CA VAL A 211 -4.50 -7.56 15.31
C VAL A 211 -4.37 -6.08 15.66
N LEU A 212 -5.36 -5.26 15.30
CA LEU A 212 -5.38 -3.83 15.62
C LEU A 212 -5.37 -3.56 17.13
N ASN A 213 -6.19 -4.29 17.88
CA ASN A 213 -6.27 -4.14 19.34
C ASN A 213 -4.93 -4.53 19.99
N MET A 214 -4.33 -5.63 19.56
CA MET A 214 -3.01 -6.07 20.07
C MET A 214 -1.90 -5.08 19.73
N LEU A 215 -1.87 -4.56 18.50
CA LEU A 215 -0.90 -3.53 18.10
C LEU A 215 -1.00 -2.30 19.00
N HIS A 216 -2.21 -1.75 19.17
CA HIS A 216 -2.42 -0.57 20.01
C HIS A 216 -2.06 -0.83 21.49
N HIS A 217 -2.37 -2.03 21.99
CA HIS A 217 -2.03 -2.41 23.37
C HIS A 217 -0.51 -2.46 23.57
N ARG A 218 0.20 -3.16 22.69
CA ARG A 218 1.66 -3.28 22.75
C ARG A 218 2.36 -1.94 22.57
N MET A 219 1.95 -1.13 21.59
CA MET A 219 2.51 0.22 21.42
C MET A 219 2.35 1.07 22.69
N LYS A 220 1.21 0.95 23.38
CA LYS A 220 0.99 1.66 24.65
C LYS A 220 1.89 1.12 25.77
N GLU A 221 2.04 -0.19 25.92
CA GLU A 221 2.90 -0.81 26.94
C GLU A 221 4.38 -0.49 26.71
N GLU A 222 4.83 -0.51 25.46
CA GLU A 222 6.20 -0.23 25.07
C GLU A 222 6.49 1.27 24.93
N GLN A 223 5.50 2.14 25.15
CA GLN A 223 5.56 3.60 24.94
C GLN A 223 6.04 3.94 23.51
N SER A 224 5.67 3.11 22.54
CA SER A 224 6.03 3.24 21.15
C SER A 224 5.07 4.18 20.40
N TYR A 225 5.61 4.91 19.43
CA TYR A 225 4.86 5.79 18.53
C TYR A 225 5.57 5.89 17.17
N GLN A 226 4.83 6.31 16.17
CA GLN A 226 5.40 6.52 14.83
C GLN A 226 6.53 7.56 14.86
N GLY A 227 7.67 7.21 14.28
CA GLY A 227 8.83 8.09 14.19
C GLY A 227 9.71 8.13 15.45
N ARG A 228 9.46 7.26 16.44
CA ARG A 228 10.29 7.21 17.66
C ARG A 228 11.77 6.98 17.39
N LEU A 229 12.08 6.20 16.35
CA LEU A 229 13.46 5.86 15.94
C LEU A 229 13.85 6.50 14.59
N PHE A 230 12.98 7.37 14.05
CA PHE A 230 13.30 8.10 12.83
C PHE A 230 14.45 9.08 13.08
N SER A 231 15.50 8.98 12.28
CA SER A 231 16.62 9.93 12.26
C SER A 231 16.65 10.67 10.94
N HIS A 232 16.86 11.99 10.98
CA HIS A 232 16.97 12.86 9.80
C HIS A 232 18.29 12.64 9.06
#